data_6c417579b69ef7fa8b95efecf2ca4b57
#
_entry.id   6c417579b69ef7fa8b95efecf2ca4b57
#
_cell.length_a   1.000
_cell.length_b   1.000
_cell.length_c   1.000
_cell.angle_alpha   90.00
_cell.angle_beta   90.00
_cell.angle_gamma   90.00
#
_symmetry.space_group_name_H-M   'P 1'
#
loop_
_entity.id
_entity.type
_entity.pdbx_description
1 polymer ?
#
loop_
_entity_poly.entity_id
_entity_poly.type
_entity_poly.pdbx_seq_one_letter_code
_entity_poly.pdbx_strand_id
1 'polypeptide(L)'
;CFALTNIIQGAFMDNKVRKNSIYSLLKAFSQVVFPLITFPYISRVLHAENVGKVNFANSIISYVSLAASLGITTYAVRECSKIKDDKKKLENMVGQIISLNMVTTFIAYIGLALALLAVKPLENYREMIIILSTTVLFTTLGADWLNTAMEDFKYITVRTFLFQLVSIVAMLLFVRKPED
;
A
#
# COMPACT_ATOMS: atom_id res chain seq x y z
N CYS A 1 40.35 -11.93 18.38
CA CYS A 1 39.08 -12.53 17.92
C CYS A 1 37.93 -11.54 17.96
N PHE A 2 37.68 -10.85 19.09
CA PHE A 2 36.56 -9.94 19.27
C PHE A 2 36.53 -8.73 18.31
N ALA A 3 37.67 -8.15 17.99
CA ALA A 3 37.77 -7.00 17.08
C ALA A 3 37.45 -7.38 15.62
N LEU A 4 37.89 -8.54 15.16
CA LEU A 4 37.61 -9.08 13.82
C LEU A 4 36.11 -9.39 13.65
N THR A 5 35.46 -9.93 14.68
CA THR A 5 34.03 -10.21 14.65
C THR A 5 33.20 -8.91 14.53
N ASN A 6 33.58 -7.85 15.25
CA ASN A 6 32.92 -6.55 15.16
C ASN A 6 33.13 -5.86 13.82
N ILE A 7 34.31 -5.97 13.21
CA ILE A 7 34.58 -5.40 11.87
C ILE A 7 33.82 -6.14 10.78
N ILE A 8 33.77 -7.47 10.85
CA ILE A 8 33.01 -8.31 9.90
C ILE A 8 31.53 -8.04 10.06
N GLN A 9 31.03 -7.94 11.28
CA GLN A 9 29.62 -7.65 11.56
C GLN A 9 29.22 -6.23 11.11
N GLY A 10 30.10 -5.23 11.29
CA GLY A 10 29.94 -3.88 10.75
C GLY A 10 29.91 -3.84 9.23
N ALA A 11 30.82 -4.55 8.56
CA ALA A 11 30.88 -4.62 7.10
C ALA A 11 29.67 -5.38 6.49
N PHE A 12 29.18 -6.42 7.16
CA PHE A 12 27.96 -7.13 6.75
C PHE A 12 26.70 -6.29 6.94
N MET A 13 26.60 -5.53 8.04
CA MET A 13 25.51 -4.59 8.28
C MET A 13 25.50 -3.46 7.25
N ASP A 14 26.67 -2.91 6.90
CA ASP A 14 26.79 -1.86 5.89
C ASP A 14 26.32 -2.36 4.51
N ASN A 15 26.68 -3.56 4.11
CA ASN A 15 26.24 -4.18 2.85
C ASN A 15 24.71 -4.46 2.83
N LYS A 16 24.11 -4.89 3.93
CA LYS A 16 22.67 -5.13 4.02
C LYS A 16 21.91 -3.81 3.96
N VAL A 17 22.34 -2.82 4.73
CA VAL A 17 21.74 -1.47 4.75
C VAL A 17 21.83 -0.84 3.36
N ARG A 18 22.98 -0.91 2.69
CA ARG A 18 23.17 -0.40 1.34
C ARG A 18 22.24 -1.08 0.33
N LYS A 19 22.13 -2.40 0.35
CA LYS A 19 21.19 -3.14 -0.53
C LYS A 19 19.75 -2.76 -0.27
N ASN A 20 19.34 -2.70 0.97
CA ASN A 20 17.97 -2.31 1.35
C ASN A 20 17.66 -0.88 0.92
N SER A 21 18.60 0.06 1.06
CA SER A 21 18.47 1.43 0.58
C SER A 21 18.30 1.50 -0.94
N ILE A 22 19.08 0.71 -1.70
CA ILE A 22 18.95 0.65 -3.16
C ILE A 22 17.54 0.12 -3.55
N TYR A 23 17.08 -0.96 -2.95
CA TYR A 23 15.72 -1.48 -3.22
C TYR A 23 14.64 -0.46 -2.86
N SER A 24 14.78 0.22 -1.73
CA SER A 24 13.85 1.28 -1.34
C SER A 24 13.82 2.44 -2.33
N LEU A 25 14.99 2.88 -2.82
CA LEU A 25 15.11 3.91 -3.86
C LEU A 25 14.49 3.45 -5.19
N LEU A 26 14.77 2.22 -5.62
CA LEU A 26 14.17 1.65 -6.83
C LEU A 26 12.66 1.61 -6.74
N LYS A 27 12.10 1.18 -5.59
CA LYS A 27 10.67 1.21 -5.34
C LYS A 27 10.11 2.64 -5.43
N ALA A 28 10.73 3.60 -4.74
CA ALA A 28 10.30 5.00 -4.77
C ALA A 28 10.36 5.57 -6.19
N PHE A 29 11.41 5.29 -6.94
CA PHE A 29 11.53 5.70 -8.33
C PHE A 29 10.41 5.11 -9.22
N SER A 30 10.12 3.82 -9.06
CA SER A 30 9.05 3.17 -9.82
C SER A 30 7.67 3.77 -9.52
N GLN A 31 7.43 4.20 -8.28
CA GLN A 31 6.17 4.84 -7.88
C GLN A 31 5.96 6.21 -8.54
N VAL A 32 7.04 6.88 -8.95
CA VAL A 32 6.97 8.15 -9.72
C VAL A 32 6.88 7.87 -11.22
N VAL A 33 7.69 6.95 -11.74
CA VAL A 33 7.75 6.65 -13.17
C VAL A 33 6.47 5.97 -13.66
N PHE A 34 5.88 5.09 -12.86
CA PHE A 34 4.66 4.37 -13.22
C PHE A 34 3.49 5.32 -13.57
N PRO A 35 3.11 6.29 -12.73
CA PRO A 35 2.09 7.27 -13.09
C PRO A 35 2.46 8.14 -14.30
N LEU A 36 3.74 8.50 -14.47
CA LEU A 36 4.20 9.27 -15.62
C LEU A 36 3.97 8.55 -16.96
N ILE A 37 4.05 7.22 -16.95
CA ILE A 37 3.77 6.41 -18.16
C ILE A 37 2.26 6.18 -18.32
N THR A 38 1.55 5.86 -17.25
CA THR A 38 0.14 5.46 -17.31
C THR A 38 -0.81 6.64 -17.46
N PHE A 39 -0.54 7.77 -16.80
CA PHE A 39 -1.42 8.93 -16.80
C PHE A 39 -1.67 9.55 -18.17
N PRO A 40 -0.65 9.74 -19.05
CA PRO A 40 -0.90 10.26 -20.39
C PRO A 40 -1.78 9.34 -21.25
N TYR A 41 -1.67 8.04 -21.08
CA TYR A 41 -2.52 7.08 -21.77
C TYR A 41 -3.96 7.16 -21.25
N ILE A 42 -4.14 7.04 -19.94
CA ILE A 42 -5.45 7.08 -19.28
C ILE A 42 -6.18 8.39 -19.61
N SER A 43 -5.50 9.53 -19.53
CA SER A 43 -6.12 10.84 -19.80
C SER A 43 -6.56 11.02 -21.26
N ARG A 44 -5.89 10.36 -22.22
CA ARG A 44 -6.29 10.37 -23.63
C ARG A 44 -7.49 9.48 -23.89
N VAL A 45 -7.57 8.32 -23.24
CA VAL A 45 -8.64 7.33 -23.47
C VAL A 45 -9.90 7.71 -22.71
N LEU A 46 -9.79 8.02 -21.41
CA LEU A 46 -10.95 8.29 -20.56
C LEU A 46 -11.43 9.74 -20.61
N HIS A 47 -10.66 10.66 -21.19
CA HIS A 47 -10.88 12.10 -21.13
C HIS A 47 -10.83 12.69 -19.69
N ALA A 48 -10.69 14.00 -19.60
CA ALA A 48 -10.50 14.71 -18.33
C ALA A 48 -11.66 14.52 -17.33
N GLU A 49 -12.89 14.42 -17.85
CA GLU A 49 -14.10 14.27 -17.05
C GLU A 49 -14.08 12.95 -16.25
N ASN A 50 -13.86 11.81 -16.93
CA ASN A 50 -13.88 10.50 -16.28
C ASN A 50 -12.68 10.30 -15.37
N VAL A 51 -11.50 10.80 -15.76
CA VAL A 51 -10.32 10.85 -14.88
C VAL A 51 -10.63 11.66 -13.59
N GLY A 52 -11.36 12.77 -13.73
CA GLY A 52 -11.81 13.56 -12.59
C GLY A 52 -12.72 12.78 -11.65
N LYS A 53 -13.67 12.01 -12.19
CA LYS A 53 -14.58 11.16 -11.40
C LYS A 53 -13.82 10.09 -10.60
N VAL A 54 -12.87 9.41 -11.25
CA VAL A 54 -12.03 8.39 -10.59
C VAL A 54 -11.17 9.01 -9.50
N ASN A 55 -10.54 10.16 -9.77
CA ASN A 55 -9.70 10.86 -8.77
C ASN A 55 -10.53 11.35 -7.57
N PHE A 56 -11.75 11.81 -7.80
CA PHE A 56 -12.66 12.18 -6.73
C PHE A 56 -12.99 10.97 -5.83
N ALA A 57 -13.39 9.85 -6.44
CA ALA A 57 -13.65 8.61 -5.69
C ALA A 57 -12.41 8.11 -4.94
N ASN A 58 -11.22 8.16 -5.57
CA ASN A 58 -9.95 7.82 -4.93
C ASN A 58 -9.64 8.72 -3.73
N SER A 59 -9.97 10.01 -3.79
CA SER A 59 -9.77 10.92 -2.66
C SER A 59 -10.61 10.49 -1.45
N ILE A 60 -11.88 10.12 -1.67
CA ILE A 60 -12.76 9.60 -0.60
C ILE A 60 -12.16 8.33 0.01
N ILE A 61 -11.75 7.38 -0.83
CA ILE A 61 -11.14 6.13 -0.38
C ILE A 61 -9.83 6.38 0.38
N SER A 62 -9.05 7.38 0.00
CA SER A 62 -7.85 7.77 0.74
C SER A 62 -8.15 8.24 2.16
N TYR A 63 -9.24 9.00 2.38
CA TYR A 63 -9.68 9.36 3.72
C TYR A 63 -10.16 8.16 4.51
N VAL A 64 -10.92 7.24 3.88
CA VAL A 64 -11.34 5.98 4.51
C VAL A 64 -10.14 5.13 4.91
N SER A 65 -9.15 5.03 4.02
CA SER A 65 -7.90 4.32 4.27
C SER A 65 -7.10 4.91 5.43
N LEU A 66 -7.04 6.25 5.50
CA LEU A 66 -6.41 6.97 6.60
C LEU A 66 -7.13 6.68 7.93
N ALA A 67 -8.45 6.72 7.93
CA ALA A 67 -9.26 6.38 9.11
C ALA A 67 -9.11 4.91 9.51
N ALA A 68 -9.05 3.98 8.55
CA ALA A 68 -8.82 2.57 8.81
C ALA A 68 -7.45 2.29 9.42
N SER A 69 -6.40 2.98 8.93
CA SER A 69 -5.03 2.74 9.38
C SER A 69 -4.71 3.37 10.73
N LEU A 70 -5.27 4.53 11.07
CA LEU A 70 -5.08 5.27 12.34
C LEU A 70 -3.62 5.28 12.89
N GLY A 71 -2.63 5.23 11.99
CA GLY A 71 -1.22 5.15 12.37
C GLY A 71 -0.75 3.76 12.84
N ILE A 72 -1.62 2.73 12.81
CA ILE A 72 -1.32 1.35 13.20
C ILE A 72 -0.10 0.83 12.44
N THR A 73 -0.01 1.13 11.15
CA THR A 73 1.11 0.73 10.30
C THR A 73 2.47 1.19 10.84
N THR A 74 2.58 2.46 11.23
CA THR A 74 3.82 3.02 11.77
C THR A 74 4.19 2.40 13.11
N TYR A 75 3.20 2.22 13.99
CA TYR A 75 3.37 1.54 15.27
C TYR A 75 3.81 0.10 15.07
N ALA A 76 3.15 -0.62 14.16
CA ALA A 76 3.44 -2.02 13.85
C ALA A 76 4.88 -2.21 13.36
N VAL A 77 5.34 -1.41 12.41
CA VAL A 77 6.72 -1.45 11.90
C VAL A 77 7.71 -1.24 13.04
N ARG A 78 7.48 -0.21 13.87
CA ARG A 78 8.38 0.13 14.98
C ARG A 78 8.47 -0.96 16.02
N GLU A 79 7.35 -1.51 16.46
CA GLU A 79 7.34 -2.50 17.56
C GLU A 79 7.78 -3.89 17.07
N CYS A 80 7.32 -4.32 15.88
CA CYS A 80 7.75 -5.60 15.31
C CYS A 80 9.24 -5.62 14.98
N SER A 81 9.83 -4.50 14.55
CA SER A 81 11.28 -4.42 14.30
C SER A 81 12.13 -4.67 15.53
N LYS A 82 11.63 -4.30 16.73
CA LYS A 82 12.36 -4.51 18.01
C LYS A 82 12.39 -5.98 18.43
N ILE A 83 11.38 -6.75 18.05
CA ILE A 83 11.20 -8.15 18.47
C ILE A 83 11.34 -9.14 17.32
N LYS A 84 11.91 -8.71 16.18
CA LYS A 84 12.03 -9.51 14.95
C LYS A 84 12.77 -10.84 15.15
N ASP A 85 13.67 -10.91 16.16
CA ASP A 85 14.47 -12.10 16.45
C ASP A 85 13.73 -13.10 17.38
N ASP A 86 12.63 -12.69 18.03
CA ASP A 86 11.80 -13.55 18.87
C ASP A 86 10.50 -13.91 18.15
N LYS A 87 10.54 -15.04 17.43
CA LYS A 87 9.44 -15.52 16.60
C LYS A 87 8.10 -15.60 17.33
N LYS A 88 8.10 -16.08 18.57
CA LYS A 88 6.88 -16.30 19.35
C LYS A 88 6.22 -14.99 19.77
N LYS A 89 7.02 -14.00 20.20
CA LYS A 89 6.52 -12.66 20.51
C LYS A 89 6.06 -11.94 19.25
N LEU A 90 6.78 -12.09 18.13
CA LEU A 90 6.42 -11.51 16.85
C LEU A 90 5.05 -12.03 16.37
N GLU A 91 4.81 -13.34 16.37
CA GLU A 91 3.55 -13.95 15.98
C GLU A 91 2.37 -13.41 16.81
N ASN A 92 2.53 -13.33 18.15
CA ASN A 92 1.50 -12.78 19.02
C ASN A 92 1.23 -11.30 18.74
N MET A 93 2.27 -10.49 18.54
CA MET A 93 2.15 -9.07 18.25
C MET A 93 1.46 -8.84 16.88
N VAL A 94 1.86 -9.59 15.86
CA VAL A 94 1.26 -9.54 14.53
C VAL A 94 -0.24 -9.87 14.60
N GLY A 95 -0.62 -10.92 15.35
CA GLY A 95 -2.03 -11.28 15.55
C GLY A 95 -2.84 -10.15 16.20
N GLN A 96 -2.30 -9.50 17.24
CA GLN A 96 -2.96 -8.37 17.89
C GLN A 96 -3.12 -7.16 16.94
N ILE A 97 -2.07 -6.83 16.19
CA ILE A 97 -2.09 -5.70 15.25
C ILE A 97 -3.09 -5.95 14.12
N ILE A 98 -3.13 -7.16 13.55
CA ILE A 98 -4.10 -7.52 12.51
C ILE A 98 -5.52 -7.42 13.07
N SER A 99 -5.78 -7.95 14.26
CA SER A 99 -7.10 -7.87 14.89
C SER A 99 -7.55 -6.43 15.10
N LEU A 100 -6.64 -5.58 15.61
CA LEU A 100 -6.93 -4.15 15.79
C LEU A 100 -7.21 -3.46 14.44
N ASN A 101 -6.40 -3.75 13.43
CA ASN A 101 -6.56 -3.16 12.10
C ASN A 101 -7.87 -3.62 11.41
N MET A 102 -8.32 -4.85 11.65
CA MET A 102 -9.62 -5.32 11.20
C MET A 102 -10.78 -4.55 11.85
N VAL A 103 -10.71 -4.30 13.15
CA VAL A 103 -11.73 -3.54 13.88
C VAL A 103 -11.81 -2.10 13.36
N THR A 104 -10.66 -1.42 13.23
CA THR A 104 -10.63 -0.04 12.72
C THR A 104 -11.12 0.04 11.27
N THR A 105 -10.74 -0.93 10.44
CA THR A 105 -11.23 -1.03 9.06
C THR A 105 -12.74 -1.24 9.01
N PHE A 106 -13.29 -2.10 9.86
CA PHE A 106 -14.74 -2.31 9.95
C PHE A 106 -15.47 -1.02 10.34
N ILE A 107 -14.96 -0.27 11.32
CA ILE A 107 -15.51 1.03 11.72
C ILE A 107 -15.44 2.03 10.55
N ALA A 108 -14.33 2.08 9.83
CA ALA A 108 -14.16 2.94 8.66
C ALA A 108 -15.17 2.61 7.54
N TYR A 109 -15.48 1.32 7.33
CA TYR A 109 -16.51 0.91 6.38
C TYR A 109 -17.93 1.29 6.82
N ILE A 110 -18.23 1.21 8.11
CA ILE A 110 -19.52 1.73 8.64
C ILE A 110 -19.61 3.24 8.35
N GLY A 111 -18.54 4.00 8.62
CA GLY A 111 -18.47 5.43 8.30
C GLY A 111 -18.68 5.72 6.81
N LEU A 112 -18.03 4.93 5.93
CA LEU A 112 -18.22 5.03 4.48
C LEU A 112 -19.68 4.74 4.07
N ALA A 113 -20.28 3.68 4.60
CA ALA A 113 -21.66 3.32 4.31
C ALA A 113 -22.65 4.43 4.73
N LEU A 114 -22.45 4.99 5.92
CA LEU A 114 -23.27 6.12 6.39
C LEU A 114 -23.06 7.38 5.52
N ALA A 115 -21.82 7.66 5.09
CA ALA A 115 -21.54 8.77 4.19
C ALA A 115 -22.24 8.61 2.83
N LEU A 116 -22.21 7.40 2.25
CA LEU A 116 -22.89 7.08 0.98
C LEU A 116 -24.42 7.17 1.07
N LEU A 117 -25.00 7.00 2.28
CA LEU A 117 -26.44 7.13 2.49
C LEU A 117 -26.86 8.57 2.80
N ALA A 118 -25.99 9.34 3.51
CA ALA A 118 -26.33 10.68 3.98
C ALA A 118 -25.99 11.77 2.96
N VAL A 119 -25.01 11.56 2.09
CA VAL A 119 -24.45 12.58 1.20
C VAL A 119 -24.91 12.35 -0.23
N LYS A 120 -26.03 12.97 -0.64
CA LYS A 120 -26.62 12.87 -1.99
C LYS A 120 -25.61 13.03 -3.16
N PRO A 121 -24.65 14.01 -3.15
CA PRO A 121 -23.67 14.13 -4.23
C PRO A 121 -22.82 12.88 -4.47
N LEU A 122 -22.66 11.99 -3.50
CA LEU A 122 -21.90 10.74 -3.61
C LEU A 122 -22.64 9.64 -4.37
N GLU A 123 -23.95 9.78 -4.56
CA GLU A 123 -24.80 8.80 -5.23
C GLU A 123 -24.32 8.54 -6.66
N ASN A 124 -23.91 9.59 -7.38
CA ASN A 124 -23.39 9.48 -8.75
C ASN A 124 -22.05 8.76 -8.86
N TYR A 125 -21.33 8.61 -7.75
CA TYR A 125 -20.01 7.96 -7.68
C TYR A 125 -20.03 6.65 -6.87
N ARG A 126 -21.23 6.22 -6.45
CA ARG A 126 -21.40 5.10 -5.51
C ARG A 126 -20.73 3.83 -6.00
N GLU A 127 -20.92 3.45 -7.25
CA GLU A 127 -20.33 2.24 -7.83
C GLU A 127 -18.81 2.30 -7.82
N MET A 128 -18.24 3.42 -8.25
CA MET A 128 -16.77 3.62 -8.24
C MET A 128 -16.21 3.56 -6.83
N ILE A 129 -16.88 4.19 -5.85
CA ILE A 129 -16.45 4.21 -4.46
C ILE A 129 -16.50 2.79 -3.88
N ILE A 130 -17.54 2.00 -4.16
CA ILE A 130 -17.66 0.61 -3.70
C ILE A 130 -16.55 -0.26 -4.29
N ILE A 131 -16.29 -0.16 -5.59
CA ILE A 131 -15.23 -0.91 -6.25
C ILE A 131 -13.86 -0.52 -5.66
N LEU A 132 -13.57 0.76 -5.57
CA LEU A 132 -12.30 1.26 -5.04
C LEU A 132 -12.14 0.97 -3.54
N SER A 133 -13.23 0.88 -2.77
CA SER A 133 -13.15 0.52 -1.35
C SER A 133 -12.51 -0.85 -1.12
N THR A 134 -12.63 -1.76 -2.07
CA THR A 134 -11.99 -3.08 -2.02
C THR A 134 -10.48 -2.97 -1.81
N THR A 135 -9.84 -1.89 -2.30
CA THR A 135 -8.40 -1.65 -2.08
C THR A 135 -8.06 -1.47 -0.61
N VAL A 136 -8.97 -0.91 0.21
CA VAL A 136 -8.77 -0.74 1.65
C VAL A 136 -8.69 -2.10 2.34
N LEU A 137 -9.55 -3.07 1.95
CA LEU A 137 -9.48 -4.44 2.47
C LEU A 137 -8.15 -5.11 2.10
N PHE A 138 -7.74 -5.01 0.85
CA PHE A 138 -6.46 -5.59 0.41
C PHE A 138 -5.25 -4.96 1.10
N THR A 139 -5.27 -3.65 1.36
CA THR A 139 -4.19 -3.00 2.11
C THR A 139 -4.17 -3.41 3.57
N THR A 140 -5.34 -3.59 4.20
CA THR A 140 -5.45 -4.07 5.58
C THR A 140 -4.94 -5.51 5.71
N LEU A 141 -5.35 -6.40 4.80
CA LEU A 141 -4.93 -7.81 4.80
C LEU A 141 -3.50 -8.01 4.30
N GLY A 142 -3.00 -7.10 3.47
CA GLY A 142 -1.71 -7.23 2.79
C GLY A 142 -0.49 -7.20 3.71
N ALA A 143 -0.64 -6.75 4.95
CA ALA A 143 0.40 -6.71 5.98
C ALA A 143 1.79 -6.24 5.49
N ASP A 144 1.83 -5.26 4.55
CA ASP A 144 3.08 -4.72 3.98
C ASP A 144 4.01 -4.12 5.02
N TRP A 145 3.45 -3.67 6.14
CA TRP A 145 4.18 -3.20 7.29
C TRP A 145 5.05 -4.30 7.92
N LEU A 146 4.62 -5.58 7.85
CA LEU A 146 5.39 -6.71 8.38
C LEU A 146 6.67 -6.92 7.56
N ASN A 147 6.56 -6.92 6.23
CA ASN A 147 7.73 -7.03 5.36
C ASN A 147 8.70 -5.85 5.57
N THR A 148 8.16 -4.65 5.85
CA THR A 148 8.97 -3.48 6.18
C THR A 148 9.67 -3.65 7.53
N ALA A 149 8.98 -4.18 8.55
CA ALA A 149 9.53 -4.46 9.87
C ALA A 149 10.64 -5.53 9.81
N MET A 150 10.49 -6.52 8.92
CA MET A 150 11.49 -7.56 8.67
C MET A 150 12.63 -7.12 7.76
N GLU A 151 12.60 -5.88 7.27
CA GLU A 151 13.60 -5.31 6.35
C GLU A 151 13.71 -6.09 5.01
N ASP A 152 12.64 -6.74 4.57
CA ASP A 152 12.63 -7.47 3.30
C ASP A 152 12.23 -6.55 2.12
N PHE A 153 13.04 -5.52 1.91
CA PHE A 153 12.82 -4.55 0.84
C PHE A 153 12.95 -5.15 -0.57
N LYS A 154 13.73 -6.22 -0.72
CA LYS A 154 13.84 -6.94 -2.00
C LYS A 154 12.49 -7.51 -2.41
N TYR A 155 11.82 -8.24 -1.51
CA TYR A 155 10.51 -8.82 -1.78
C TYR A 155 9.47 -7.73 -2.12
N ILE A 156 9.41 -6.67 -1.30
CA ILE A 156 8.48 -5.55 -1.52
C ILE A 156 8.71 -4.91 -2.90
N THR A 157 9.97 -4.67 -3.28
CA THR A 157 10.32 -4.03 -4.55
C THR A 157 9.94 -4.91 -5.74
N VAL A 158 10.36 -6.18 -5.73
CA VAL A 158 10.07 -7.13 -6.83
C VAL A 158 8.56 -7.29 -7.00
N ARG A 159 7.82 -7.46 -5.90
CA ARG A 159 6.36 -7.55 -5.92
C ARG A 159 5.73 -6.29 -6.52
N THR A 160 6.17 -5.10 -6.12
CA THR A 160 5.66 -3.83 -6.64
C THR A 160 5.89 -3.73 -8.15
N PHE A 161 7.08 -4.06 -8.64
CA PHE A 161 7.38 -4.04 -10.07
C PHE A 161 6.51 -5.02 -10.86
N LEU A 162 6.34 -6.24 -10.36
CA LEU A 162 5.49 -7.25 -11.02
C LEU A 162 4.04 -6.76 -11.13
N PHE A 163 3.47 -6.22 -10.05
CA PHE A 163 2.11 -5.69 -10.09
C PHE A 163 1.98 -4.47 -11.01
N GLN A 164 2.98 -3.59 -11.05
CA GLN A 164 2.99 -2.46 -11.98
C GLN A 164 3.01 -2.92 -13.45
N LEU A 165 3.84 -3.92 -13.78
CA LEU A 165 3.86 -4.50 -15.13
C LEU A 165 2.52 -5.14 -15.51
N VAL A 166 1.95 -5.94 -14.62
CA VAL A 166 0.63 -6.55 -14.82
C VAL A 166 -0.43 -5.46 -15.00
N SER A 167 -0.39 -4.40 -14.21
CA SER A 167 -1.32 -3.27 -14.31
C SER A 167 -1.21 -2.53 -15.64
N ILE A 168 0.02 -2.30 -16.16
CA ILE A 168 0.21 -1.70 -17.50
C ILE A 168 -0.38 -2.59 -18.57
N VAL A 169 -0.10 -3.89 -18.54
CA VAL A 169 -0.64 -4.84 -19.52
C VAL A 169 -2.17 -4.88 -19.44
N ALA A 170 -2.73 -4.97 -18.25
CA ALA A 170 -4.18 -4.96 -18.05
C ALA A 170 -4.81 -3.65 -18.56
N MET A 171 -4.20 -2.51 -18.23
CA MET A 171 -4.64 -1.21 -18.72
C MET A 171 -4.69 -1.16 -20.26
N LEU A 172 -3.63 -1.60 -20.94
CA LEU A 172 -3.57 -1.59 -22.40
C LEU A 172 -4.56 -2.57 -23.06
N LEU A 173 -4.92 -3.66 -22.37
CA LEU A 173 -5.86 -4.65 -22.88
C LEU A 173 -7.33 -4.27 -22.66
N PHE A 174 -7.65 -3.72 -21.48
CA PHE A 174 -9.02 -3.50 -21.03
C PHE A 174 -9.48 -2.05 -21.20
N VAL A 175 -8.59 -1.06 -21.00
CA VAL A 175 -8.96 0.35 -21.08
C VAL A 175 -8.72 0.87 -22.51
N ARG A 176 -9.72 0.79 -23.37
CA ARG A 176 -9.65 1.19 -24.78
C ARG A 176 -10.66 2.25 -25.16
N LYS A 177 -11.72 2.42 -24.39
CA LYS A 177 -12.84 3.35 -24.63
C LYS A 177 -13.08 4.23 -23.41
N PRO A 178 -13.74 5.38 -23.57
CA PRO A 178 -14.09 6.27 -22.45
C PRO A 178 -15.04 5.64 -21.43
N GLU A 179 -15.72 4.57 -21.80
CA GLU A 179 -16.71 3.85 -20.99
C GLU A 179 -16.10 2.68 -20.18
N ASP A 180 -14.84 2.31 -20.47
CA ASP A 180 -14.12 1.25 -19.76
C ASP A 180 -13.53 1.79 -18.45
#